data_5f371a5baf79a776e0cff279d600c2d1
#
_entry.id   5f371a5baf79a776e0cff279d600c2d1
#
_cell.length_a   1.000
_cell.length_b   1.000
_cell.length_c   1.000
_cell.angle_alpha   90.00
_cell.angle_beta   90.00
_cell.angle_gamma   90.00
#
_symmetry.space_group_name_H-M   'P 1'
#
loop_
_entity.id
_entity.type
_entity.pdbx_description
1 polymer ?
#
loop_
_entity_poly.entity_id
_entity_poly.type
_entity_poly.pdbx_seq_one_letter_code
_entity_poly.pdbx_strand_id
1 'polypeptide(L)'
;MLTNCIKTMKRHRTSLKDLADELGVSIATVSRALHGSHEVGEEMRARVKALAAERNYRPNPFAQSLRKEAPHIIGVVVPNLVTHYYAAVLDGIECYASKMGYSVFSANSHESCELEKRAIENFLSLHVEGIIICLAQDTVDYSHIEQLCDQGVPTVMFARTCLSDKISQV
;
A
#
# COMPACT_ATOMS: atom_id res chain seq x y z
N MET A 1 -19.99 -8.55 -17.57
CA MET A 1 -20.57 -7.27 -17.13
C MET A 1 -19.58 -6.41 -16.33
N LEU A 2 -18.78 -6.94 -15.42
CA LEU A 2 -17.76 -6.20 -14.64
C LEU A 2 -16.68 -5.52 -15.48
N THR A 3 -16.22 -6.14 -16.56
CA THR A 3 -15.14 -5.61 -17.41
C THR A 3 -15.53 -4.32 -18.16
N ASN A 4 -16.80 -4.13 -18.48
CA ASN A 4 -17.28 -2.90 -19.13
C ASN A 4 -17.44 -1.73 -18.15
N CYS A 5 -17.77 -2.01 -16.90
CA CYS A 5 -17.89 -0.99 -15.86
C CYS A 5 -16.52 -0.33 -15.52
N ILE A 6 -15.45 -1.12 -15.56
CA ILE A 6 -14.09 -0.64 -15.27
C ILE A 6 -13.53 0.23 -16.42
N LYS A 7 -13.88 -0.06 -17.68
CA LYS A 7 -13.43 0.73 -18.84
C LYS A 7 -14.05 2.13 -18.92
N THR A 8 -15.24 2.34 -18.36
CA THR A 8 -15.98 3.61 -18.45
C THR A 8 -15.59 4.59 -17.32
N MET A 9 -14.81 4.16 -16.33
CA MET A 9 -14.43 4.99 -15.18
C MET A 9 -13.05 5.66 -15.32
N LYS A 10 -12.61 6.04 -16.51
CA LYS A 10 -11.49 6.99 -16.66
C LYS A 10 -11.95 8.41 -16.29
N ARG A 11 -12.31 8.63 -15.03
CA ARG A 11 -12.32 9.98 -14.47
C ARG A 11 -10.86 10.41 -14.36
N HIS A 12 -10.51 11.43 -15.10
CA HIS A 12 -9.21 12.08 -14.97
C HIS A 12 -9.08 12.58 -13.53
N ARG A 13 -8.25 11.90 -12.72
CA ARG A 13 -7.96 12.37 -11.36
C ARG A 13 -7.10 13.61 -11.50
N THR A 14 -7.51 14.70 -10.87
CA THR A 14 -6.69 15.91 -10.77
C THR A 14 -5.30 15.55 -10.26
N SER A 15 -4.28 15.95 -10.99
CA SER A 15 -2.87 15.71 -10.66
C SER A 15 -2.22 16.98 -10.09
N LEU A 16 -1.04 16.85 -9.47
CA LEU A 16 -0.22 18.01 -9.08
C LEU A 16 0.10 18.92 -10.26
N LYS A 17 0.25 18.34 -11.45
CA LYS A 17 0.51 19.09 -12.68
C LYS A 17 -0.68 19.96 -13.05
N ASP A 18 -1.89 19.41 -12.98
CA ASP A 18 -3.10 20.18 -13.31
C ASP A 18 -3.27 21.39 -12.38
N LEU A 19 -2.99 21.22 -11.08
CA LEU A 19 -2.99 22.34 -10.13
C LEU A 19 -1.91 23.37 -10.42
N ALA A 20 -0.72 22.91 -10.82
CA ALA A 20 0.41 23.78 -11.16
C ALA A 20 0.13 24.60 -12.41
N ASP A 21 -0.41 23.96 -13.45
CA ASP A 21 -0.77 24.61 -14.71
C ASP A 21 -1.87 25.67 -14.49
N GLU A 22 -2.89 25.36 -13.67
CA GLU A 22 -3.99 26.28 -13.38
C GLU A 22 -3.57 27.49 -12.53
N LEU A 23 -2.59 27.31 -11.62
CA LEU A 23 -2.07 28.39 -10.78
C LEU A 23 -0.90 29.16 -11.43
N GLY A 24 -0.38 28.69 -12.55
CA GLY A 24 0.77 29.30 -13.23
C GLY A 24 2.07 29.17 -12.43
N VAL A 25 2.24 28.08 -11.66
CA VAL A 25 3.41 27.84 -10.82
C VAL A 25 4.04 26.48 -11.10
N SER A 26 5.23 26.22 -10.56
CA SER A 26 5.86 24.91 -10.72
C SER A 26 5.16 23.81 -9.88
N ILE A 27 5.24 22.55 -10.35
CA ILE A 27 4.77 21.38 -9.59
C ILE A 27 5.43 21.32 -8.19
N ALA A 28 6.71 21.72 -8.11
CA ALA A 28 7.44 21.79 -6.85
C ALA A 28 6.82 22.82 -5.88
N THR A 29 6.39 23.98 -6.38
CA THR A 29 5.73 25.01 -5.59
C THR A 29 4.41 24.52 -5.04
N VAL A 30 3.57 23.88 -5.87
CA VAL A 30 2.30 23.28 -5.43
C VAL A 30 2.53 22.23 -4.36
N SER A 31 3.49 21.33 -4.59
CA SER A 31 3.82 20.28 -3.64
C SER A 31 4.28 20.83 -2.29
N ARG A 32 5.19 21.81 -2.28
CA ARG A 32 5.66 22.48 -1.05
C ARG A 32 4.53 23.18 -0.31
N ALA A 33 3.64 23.84 -1.05
CA ALA A 33 2.48 24.52 -0.47
C ALA A 33 1.53 23.55 0.24
N LEU A 34 1.25 22.39 -0.36
CA LEU A 34 0.40 21.35 0.22
C LEU A 34 1.00 20.74 1.49
N HIS A 35 2.34 20.61 1.54
CA HIS A 35 3.07 20.09 2.71
C HIS A 35 3.41 21.16 3.76
N GLY A 36 2.93 22.39 3.58
CA GLY A 36 3.13 23.44 4.58
C GLY A 36 4.55 24.03 4.66
N SER A 37 5.38 23.83 3.63
CA SER A 37 6.76 24.36 3.60
C SER A 37 6.79 25.87 3.77
N HIS A 38 7.73 26.36 4.56
CA HIS A 38 7.97 27.80 4.78
C HIS A 38 8.54 28.51 3.54
N GLU A 39 9.04 27.78 2.56
CA GLU A 39 9.55 28.32 1.31
C GLU A 39 8.46 28.90 0.40
N VAL A 40 7.19 28.61 0.68
CA VAL A 40 6.04 29.14 -0.05
C VAL A 40 5.28 30.12 0.81
N GLY A 41 5.10 31.33 0.30
CA GLY A 41 4.38 32.40 0.99
C GLY A 41 2.96 31.99 1.36
N GLU A 42 2.43 32.56 2.43
CA GLU A 42 1.16 32.16 3.02
C GLU A 42 -0.04 32.35 2.08
N GLU A 43 -0.04 33.43 1.30
CA GLU A 43 -1.07 33.67 0.28
C GLU A 43 -1.10 32.59 -0.80
N MET A 44 0.06 32.22 -1.35
CA MET A 44 0.15 31.15 -2.34
C MET A 44 -0.24 29.80 -1.76
N ARG A 45 0.14 29.52 -0.52
CA ARG A 45 -0.25 28.31 0.20
C ARG A 45 -1.78 28.19 0.36
N ALA A 46 -2.43 29.31 0.71
CA ALA A 46 -3.88 29.37 0.82
C ALA A 46 -4.56 29.14 -0.55
N ARG A 47 -4.07 29.76 -1.61
CA ARG A 47 -4.57 29.56 -2.98
C ARG A 47 -4.45 28.11 -3.44
N VAL A 48 -3.30 27.48 -3.22
CA VAL A 48 -3.08 26.08 -3.57
C VAL A 48 -4.03 25.15 -2.82
N LYS A 49 -4.20 25.36 -1.50
CA LYS A 49 -5.13 24.55 -0.70
C LYS A 49 -6.58 24.72 -1.13
N ALA A 50 -7.01 25.94 -1.44
CA ALA A 50 -8.36 26.22 -1.92
C ALA A 50 -8.64 25.51 -3.25
N LEU A 51 -7.72 25.63 -4.24
CA LEU A 51 -7.87 24.97 -5.52
C LEU A 51 -7.84 23.44 -5.40
N ALA A 52 -6.95 22.89 -4.55
CA ALA A 52 -6.90 21.46 -4.30
C ALA A 52 -8.23 20.92 -3.72
N ALA A 53 -8.86 21.65 -2.81
CA ALA A 53 -10.17 21.31 -2.26
C ALA A 53 -11.27 21.39 -3.34
N GLU A 54 -11.29 22.46 -4.14
CA GLU A 54 -12.26 22.65 -5.23
C GLU A 54 -12.19 21.52 -6.27
N ARG A 55 -10.97 21.14 -6.65
CA ARG A 55 -10.71 20.09 -7.64
C ARG A 55 -10.75 18.67 -7.04
N ASN A 56 -11.11 18.52 -5.76
CA ASN A 56 -11.07 17.25 -5.03
C ASN A 56 -9.72 16.53 -5.21
N TYR A 57 -8.62 17.29 -5.26
CA TYR A 57 -7.29 16.72 -5.34
C TYR A 57 -6.99 15.92 -4.07
N ARG A 58 -6.58 14.67 -4.26
CA ARG A 58 -6.06 13.83 -3.17
C ARG A 58 -4.63 13.45 -3.52
N PRO A 59 -3.67 13.73 -2.63
CA PRO A 59 -2.31 13.27 -2.81
C PRO A 59 -2.31 11.76 -3.12
N ASN A 60 -1.50 11.36 -4.08
CA ASN A 60 -1.31 9.95 -4.36
C ASN A 60 -0.30 9.38 -3.34
N PRO A 61 -0.69 8.46 -2.45
CA PRO A 61 0.22 7.88 -1.46
C PRO A 61 1.46 7.25 -2.10
N PHE A 62 1.30 6.62 -3.26
CA PHE A 62 2.41 6.02 -4.01
C PHE A 62 3.39 7.06 -4.59
N ALA A 63 2.91 8.26 -4.96
CA ALA A 63 3.78 9.34 -5.39
C ALA A 63 4.50 10.02 -4.20
N GLN A 64 3.95 9.91 -3.00
CA GLN A 64 4.56 10.40 -1.76
C GLN A 64 5.67 9.45 -1.29
N SER A 65 5.48 8.14 -1.37
CA SER A 65 6.50 7.14 -0.99
C SER A 65 7.79 7.26 -1.82
N LEU A 66 7.69 7.71 -3.07
CA LEU A 66 8.87 8.06 -3.89
C LEU A 66 9.68 9.24 -3.33
N ARG A 67 9.17 9.97 -2.33
CA ARG A 67 9.81 11.16 -1.72
C ARG A 67 10.40 10.91 -0.32
N LYS A 68 10.66 9.67 0.11
CA LYS A 68 11.21 9.29 1.42
C LYS A 68 10.21 9.19 2.57
N GLU A 69 8.93 9.38 2.37
CA GLU A 69 7.95 9.00 3.38
C GLU A 69 7.49 7.57 3.05
N ALA A 70 7.75 6.66 3.95
CA ALA A 70 7.32 5.27 3.86
C ALA A 70 5.79 5.22 3.63
N PRO A 71 5.27 4.32 2.79
CA PRO A 71 3.85 4.32 2.42
C PRO A 71 2.91 3.96 3.58
N HIS A 72 3.44 3.54 4.73
CA HIS A 72 2.67 3.04 5.88
C HIS A 72 1.63 1.99 5.46
N ILE A 73 2.08 1.02 4.68
CA ILE A 73 1.27 -0.09 4.17
C ILE A 73 1.89 -1.41 4.61
N ILE A 74 1.06 -2.30 5.13
CA ILE A 74 1.41 -3.69 5.43
C ILE A 74 0.63 -4.60 4.48
N GLY A 75 1.31 -5.57 3.86
CA GLY A 75 0.71 -6.63 3.08
C GLY A 75 0.33 -7.81 3.98
N VAL A 76 -0.87 -8.36 3.80
CA VAL A 76 -1.29 -9.58 4.50
C VAL A 76 -1.75 -10.62 3.49
N VAL A 77 -1.08 -11.78 3.46
CA VAL A 77 -1.47 -12.91 2.60
C VAL A 77 -2.14 -13.96 3.48
N VAL A 78 -3.37 -14.33 3.13
CA VAL A 78 -4.13 -15.40 3.79
C VAL A 78 -4.54 -16.45 2.77
N PRO A 79 -4.60 -17.73 3.16
CA PRO A 79 -4.94 -18.80 2.23
C PRO A 79 -6.42 -18.83 1.86
N ASN A 80 -7.29 -18.27 2.71
CA ASN A 80 -8.71 -18.20 2.40
C ASN A 80 -9.42 -17.17 3.31
N LEU A 81 -10.46 -16.51 2.78
CA LEU A 81 -11.24 -15.49 3.49
C LEU A 81 -12.61 -16.01 3.97
N VAL A 82 -12.94 -17.26 3.66
CA VAL A 82 -14.24 -17.86 4.04
C VAL A 82 -14.19 -18.40 5.47
N THR A 83 -13.03 -18.81 5.92
CA THR A 83 -12.83 -19.34 7.28
C THR A 83 -12.85 -18.20 8.28
N HIS A 84 -13.69 -18.31 9.30
CA HIS A 84 -13.80 -17.33 10.37
C HIS A 84 -12.46 -17.00 11.05
N TYR A 85 -11.57 -17.99 11.16
CA TYR A 85 -10.24 -17.81 11.73
C TYR A 85 -9.44 -16.71 11.00
N TYR A 86 -9.29 -16.79 9.67
CA TYR A 86 -8.51 -15.80 8.93
C TYR A 86 -9.19 -14.43 8.87
N ALA A 87 -10.51 -14.40 8.86
CA ALA A 87 -11.27 -13.15 8.96
C ALA A 87 -11.02 -12.46 10.31
N ALA A 88 -11.04 -13.20 11.42
CA ALA A 88 -10.76 -12.67 12.75
C ALA A 88 -9.30 -12.19 12.91
N VAL A 89 -8.34 -12.93 12.33
CA VAL A 89 -6.91 -12.51 12.32
C VAL A 89 -6.75 -11.22 11.55
N LEU A 90 -7.36 -11.12 10.35
CA LEU A 90 -7.32 -9.89 9.54
C LEU A 90 -7.91 -8.69 10.28
N ASP A 91 -9.07 -8.85 10.91
CA ASP A 91 -9.72 -7.80 11.70
C ASP A 91 -8.79 -7.31 12.82
N GLY A 92 -8.15 -8.25 13.53
CA GLY A 92 -7.17 -7.93 14.58
C GLY A 92 -5.96 -7.15 14.04
N ILE A 93 -5.40 -7.58 12.89
CA ILE A 93 -4.29 -6.91 12.23
C ILE A 93 -4.70 -5.50 11.80
N GLU A 94 -5.84 -5.34 11.12
CA GLU A 94 -6.34 -4.04 10.67
C GLU A 94 -6.60 -3.08 11.84
N CYS A 95 -7.22 -3.58 12.90
CA CYS A 95 -7.47 -2.80 14.11
C CYS A 95 -6.18 -2.26 14.75
N TYR A 96 -5.15 -3.09 14.85
CA TYR A 96 -3.87 -2.67 15.43
C TYR A 96 -3.08 -1.77 14.48
N ALA A 97 -2.95 -2.15 13.21
CA ALA A 97 -2.25 -1.39 12.19
C ALA A 97 -2.81 0.04 12.04
N SER A 98 -4.15 0.17 12.03
CA SER A 98 -4.82 1.46 11.95
C SER A 98 -4.46 2.40 13.12
N LYS A 99 -4.33 1.89 14.35
CA LYS A 99 -3.89 2.67 15.52
C LYS A 99 -2.47 3.19 15.38
N MET A 100 -1.64 2.46 14.63
CA MET A 100 -0.25 2.83 14.35
C MET A 100 -0.10 3.67 13.08
N GLY A 101 -1.20 4.03 12.41
CA GLY A 101 -1.19 4.82 11.18
C GLY A 101 -0.92 4.01 9.91
N TYR A 102 -0.96 2.68 9.98
CA TYR A 102 -0.76 1.80 8.83
C TYR A 102 -2.08 1.45 8.15
N SER A 103 -2.03 1.31 6.83
CA SER A 103 -3.07 0.68 6.03
C SER A 103 -2.73 -0.79 5.77
N VAL A 104 -3.73 -1.67 5.77
CA VAL A 104 -3.55 -3.09 5.49
C VAL A 104 -4.07 -3.40 4.09
N PHE A 105 -3.25 -4.04 3.28
CA PHE A 105 -3.64 -4.61 2.00
C PHE A 105 -3.64 -6.13 2.12
N SER A 106 -4.80 -6.74 1.96
CA SER A 106 -4.95 -8.19 2.05
C SER A 106 -5.05 -8.84 0.68
N ALA A 107 -4.47 -10.02 0.55
CA ALA A 107 -4.56 -10.88 -0.62
C ALA A 107 -4.95 -12.30 -0.19
N ASN A 108 -5.78 -12.95 -1.00
CA ASN A 108 -6.16 -14.34 -0.81
C ASN A 108 -5.39 -15.23 -1.79
N SER A 109 -4.59 -16.16 -1.27
CA SER A 109 -3.83 -17.10 -2.10
C SER A 109 -4.67 -18.28 -2.59
N HIS A 110 -5.89 -18.45 -2.07
CA HIS A 110 -6.76 -19.58 -2.41
C HIS A 110 -6.07 -20.95 -2.27
N GLU A 111 -5.21 -21.10 -1.27
CA GLU A 111 -4.42 -22.30 -1.00
C GLU A 111 -3.41 -22.64 -2.14
N SER A 112 -3.05 -21.65 -2.99
CA SER A 112 -2.14 -21.81 -4.12
C SER A 112 -0.84 -21.04 -3.91
N CYS A 113 0.29 -21.76 -3.98
CA CYS A 113 1.64 -21.20 -3.93
C CYS A 113 1.90 -20.19 -5.06
N GLU A 114 1.33 -20.44 -6.25
CA GLU A 114 1.46 -19.50 -7.39
C GLU A 114 0.77 -18.17 -7.09
N LEU A 115 -0.46 -18.21 -6.56
CA LEU A 115 -1.19 -17.00 -6.17
C LEU A 115 -0.56 -16.31 -4.96
N GLU A 116 0.02 -17.08 -4.04
CA GLU A 116 0.81 -16.58 -2.92
C GLU A 116 2.02 -15.76 -3.42
N LYS A 117 2.84 -16.34 -4.30
CA LYS A 117 3.98 -15.67 -4.94
C LYS A 117 3.55 -14.38 -5.66
N ARG A 118 2.47 -14.45 -6.43
CA ARG A 118 1.93 -13.30 -7.14
C ARG A 118 1.44 -12.19 -6.19
N ALA A 119 0.84 -12.56 -5.07
CA ALA A 119 0.43 -11.59 -4.05
C ALA A 119 1.63 -10.87 -3.45
N ILE A 120 2.70 -11.59 -3.15
CA ILE A 120 3.96 -11.04 -2.65
C ILE A 120 4.58 -10.08 -3.68
N GLU A 121 4.69 -10.47 -4.95
CA GLU A 121 5.20 -9.61 -6.02
C GLU A 121 4.40 -8.30 -6.15
N ASN A 122 3.07 -8.39 -6.05
CA ASN A 122 2.22 -7.21 -6.04
C ASN A 122 2.52 -6.30 -4.85
N PHE A 123 2.69 -6.85 -3.66
CA PHE A 123 3.03 -6.08 -2.45
C PHE A 123 4.40 -5.42 -2.55
N LEU A 124 5.39 -6.12 -3.08
CA LEU A 124 6.71 -5.55 -3.36
C LEU A 124 6.63 -4.38 -4.35
N SER A 125 5.81 -4.53 -5.40
CA SER A 125 5.57 -3.46 -6.38
C SER A 125 4.86 -2.25 -5.76
N LEU A 126 4.07 -2.45 -4.71
CA LEU A 126 3.41 -1.42 -3.93
C LEU A 126 4.32 -0.81 -2.84
N HIS A 127 5.54 -1.32 -2.69
CA HIS A 127 6.51 -0.89 -1.68
C HIS A 127 5.94 -0.98 -0.26
N VAL A 128 5.25 -2.08 0.08
CA VAL A 128 4.78 -2.32 1.44
C VAL A 128 5.97 -2.34 2.41
N GLU A 129 5.77 -1.87 3.63
CA GLU A 129 6.83 -1.81 4.66
C GLU A 129 7.06 -3.15 5.36
N GLY A 130 6.13 -4.09 5.22
CA GLY A 130 6.25 -5.44 5.75
C GLY A 130 5.15 -6.34 5.24
N ILE A 131 5.34 -7.65 5.41
CA ILE A 131 4.41 -8.68 4.97
C ILE A 131 4.09 -9.60 6.14
N ILE A 132 2.81 -9.86 6.36
CA ILE A 132 2.30 -10.89 7.26
C ILE A 132 1.69 -11.98 6.39
N ILE A 133 2.10 -13.23 6.57
CA ILE A 133 1.71 -14.31 5.66
C ILE A 133 1.36 -15.60 6.41
N CYS A 134 0.25 -16.22 6.02
CA CYS A 134 -0.03 -17.63 6.27
C CYS A 134 0.18 -18.39 4.96
N LEU A 135 1.06 -19.39 4.97
CA LEU A 135 1.42 -20.15 3.78
C LEU A 135 0.23 -20.90 3.19
N ALA A 136 0.18 -21.00 1.87
CA ALA A 136 -0.77 -21.84 1.17
C ALA A 136 -0.48 -23.33 1.45
N GLN A 137 -1.50 -24.18 1.34
CA GLN A 137 -1.38 -25.59 1.66
C GLN A 137 -0.46 -26.33 0.68
N ASP A 138 -0.40 -25.88 -0.57
CA ASP A 138 0.43 -26.48 -1.61
C ASP A 138 1.86 -25.86 -1.68
N THR A 139 2.18 -24.93 -0.78
CA THR A 139 3.53 -24.34 -0.72
C THR A 139 4.51 -25.35 -0.14
N VAL A 140 5.37 -25.91 -0.97
CA VAL A 140 6.42 -26.87 -0.62
C VAL A 140 7.81 -26.22 -0.68
N ASP A 141 8.01 -25.30 -1.62
CA ASP A 141 9.23 -24.51 -1.78
C ASP A 141 9.04 -23.12 -1.18
N TYR A 142 9.88 -22.78 -0.20
CA TYR A 142 9.81 -21.53 0.57
C TYR A 142 10.80 -20.46 0.08
N SER A 143 11.47 -20.69 -1.04
CA SER A 143 12.51 -19.80 -1.58
C SER A 143 12.02 -18.35 -1.77
N HIS A 144 10.76 -18.17 -2.17
CA HIS A 144 10.15 -16.84 -2.34
C HIS A 144 9.95 -16.09 -1.02
N ILE A 145 9.77 -16.81 0.09
CA ILE A 145 9.70 -16.22 1.43
C ILE A 145 11.11 -15.85 1.94
N GLU A 146 12.10 -16.72 1.70
CA GLU A 146 13.48 -16.41 2.08
C GLU A 146 14.02 -15.20 1.31
N GLN A 147 13.66 -15.07 0.04
CA GLN A 147 14.01 -13.89 -0.79
C GLN A 147 13.48 -12.58 -0.21
N LEU A 148 12.31 -12.57 0.45
CA LEU A 148 11.81 -11.37 1.14
C LEU A 148 12.77 -10.91 2.23
N CYS A 149 13.26 -11.86 3.02
CA CYS A 149 14.23 -11.58 4.08
C CYS A 149 15.55 -11.08 3.52
N ASP A 150 16.05 -11.71 2.46
CA ASP A 150 17.30 -11.32 1.80
C ASP A 150 17.19 -9.92 1.16
N GLN A 151 15.99 -9.51 0.75
CA GLN A 151 15.69 -8.15 0.27
C GLN A 151 15.45 -7.14 1.41
N GLY A 152 15.49 -7.60 2.67
CA GLY A 152 15.28 -6.74 3.84
C GLY A 152 13.82 -6.35 4.09
N VAL A 153 12.86 -7.10 3.55
CA VAL A 153 11.43 -6.88 3.79
C VAL A 153 11.03 -7.55 5.10
N PRO A 154 10.61 -6.79 6.14
CA PRO A 154 10.13 -7.37 7.39
C PRO A 154 8.99 -8.34 7.13
N THR A 155 9.16 -9.60 7.51
CA THR A 155 8.19 -10.66 7.24
C THR A 155 7.87 -11.43 8.51
N VAL A 156 6.57 -11.64 8.74
CA VAL A 156 6.04 -12.43 9.85
C VAL A 156 5.13 -13.53 9.30
N MET A 157 5.37 -14.77 9.71
CA MET A 157 4.50 -15.89 9.39
C MET A 157 3.59 -16.23 10.57
N PHE A 158 2.39 -16.70 10.27
CA PHE A 158 1.44 -17.17 11.28
C PHE A 158 0.69 -18.42 10.84
N ALA A 159 0.22 -19.21 11.80
CA ALA A 159 -0.52 -20.46 11.64
C ALA A 159 0.24 -21.52 10.83
N ARG A 160 0.37 -21.37 9.52
CA ARG A 160 1.22 -22.22 8.67
C ARG A 160 2.51 -21.47 8.34
N THR A 161 3.61 -22.06 8.79
CA THR A 161 4.95 -21.45 8.72
C THR A 161 5.95 -22.43 8.09
N CYS A 162 7.08 -21.95 7.65
CA CYS A 162 8.21 -22.80 7.26
C CYS A 162 9.28 -22.82 8.37
N LEU A 163 10.13 -23.84 8.36
CA LEU A 163 11.27 -23.89 9.26
C LEU A 163 12.38 -22.96 8.75
N SER A 164 12.37 -21.72 9.20
CA SER A 164 13.39 -20.73 8.88
C SER A 164 13.70 -19.89 10.12
N ASP A 165 14.98 -19.84 10.51
CA ASP A 165 15.44 -18.98 11.61
C ASP A 165 15.49 -17.49 11.25
N LYS A 166 15.29 -17.15 9.97
CA LYS A 166 15.34 -15.78 9.47
C LYS A 166 14.01 -15.02 9.61
N ILE A 167 12.92 -15.70 9.91
CA ILE A 167 11.56 -15.15 9.82
C ILE A 167 10.87 -15.30 11.17
N SER A 168 10.29 -14.20 11.63
CA SER A 168 9.45 -14.22 12.84
C SER A 168 8.20 -15.06 12.61
N GLN A 169 7.85 -15.89 13.58
CA GLN A 169 6.72 -16.82 13.51
C GLN A 169 5.83 -16.66 14.75
N VAL A 170 4.52 -16.73 14.54
CA VAL A 170 3.48 -16.63 15.58
C VAL A 170 2.47 -17.78 15.43
#